data_4cb513443330059865f5331e99a73b5c
#
_entry.id   4cb513443330059865f5331e99a73b5c
#
_cell.length_a   1.000
_cell.length_b   1.000
_cell.length_c   1.000
_cell.angle_alpha   90.00
_cell.angle_beta   90.00
_cell.angle_gamma   90.00
#
_symmetry.space_group_name_H-M   'P 1'
#
loop_
_entity.id
_entity.type
_entity.pdbx_description
1 polymer ?
#
loop_
_entity_poly.entity_id
_entity_poly.type
_entity_poly.pdbx_seq_one_letter_code
_entity_poly.pdbx_strand_id
1 'polypeptide(L)'
;WNRGTATIMILGDVCTRACGFCAVKTGKPTWDDPLEPIKTAMAVKKMNLKHVVVTSVDRDDIKYDYGASIWAKTIKEIHKYNPECTVEVLTPDFKGDKLSLEKVFNASPDIFSHNVECVERISKKVRTQANWRKSLNVLKQSSDYGLLTKTGMMVGLGETFDEVIKTMHQVFNMGVSIFTIGQYLQPTKNHLKVHRYVEDSEFQKYKDIGIKIGFKVVESGSLVRSSYHADEQAKLSFK
;
A
#
# COMPACT_ATOMS: atom_id res chain seq x y z
N TRP A 1 5.98 3.94 17.50
CA TRP A 1 7.26 3.64 18.12
C TRP A 1 7.13 2.65 19.28
N ASN A 2 6.24 2.90 20.22
CA ASN A 2 6.04 2.01 21.38
C ASN A 2 5.47 0.61 21.06
N ARG A 3 5.02 0.36 19.84
CA ARG A 3 4.40 -0.91 19.41
C ARG A 3 5.34 -1.82 18.62
N GLY A 4 6.60 -1.43 18.39
CA GLY A 4 7.55 -2.21 17.61
C GLY A 4 7.19 -2.30 16.11
N THR A 5 6.54 -1.26 15.56
CA THR A 5 6.18 -1.16 14.13
C THR A 5 6.84 0.06 13.50
N ALA A 6 7.35 -0.08 12.29
CA ALA A 6 7.86 1.03 11.49
C ALA A 6 7.54 0.84 10.00
N THR A 7 7.50 1.96 9.27
CA THR A 7 7.45 1.96 7.80
C THR A 7 8.82 2.36 7.27
N ILE A 8 9.38 1.57 6.37
CA ILE A 8 10.67 1.81 5.73
C ILE A 8 10.47 1.95 4.24
N MET A 9 11.01 3.03 3.66
CA MET A 9 10.96 3.25 2.22
C MET A 9 12.27 2.79 1.57
N ILE A 10 12.16 2.01 0.51
CA ILE A 10 13.27 1.50 -0.30
C ILE A 10 13.24 2.09 -1.71
N LEU A 11 14.29 1.83 -2.52
CA LEU A 11 14.45 2.29 -3.90
C LEU A 11 14.62 3.81 -4.03
N GLY A 12 15.08 4.46 -2.95
CA GLY A 12 15.37 5.90 -2.91
C GLY A 12 14.15 6.77 -2.61
N ASP A 13 14.27 8.07 -2.86
CA ASP A 13 13.32 9.12 -2.49
C ASP A 13 12.75 9.91 -3.70
N VAL A 14 13.13 9.53 -4.93
CA VAL A 14 12.66 10.16 -6.16
C VAL A 14 11.78 9.19 -6.94
N CYS A 15 10.50 9.56 -7.10
CA CYS A 15 9.50 8.77 -7.80
C CYS A 15 9.45 9.13 -9.28
N THR A 16 9.28 8.14 -10.17
CA THR A 16 9.07 8.36 -11.60
C THR A 16 7.66 8.83 -11.96
N ARG A 17 6.72 8.83 -10.97
CA ARG A 17 5.32 9.23 -11.16
C ARG A 17 4.96 10.45 -10.32
N ALA A 18 4.03 11.27 -10.85
CA ALA A 18 3.56 12.52 -10.26
C ALA A 18 2.09 12.39 -9.83
N CYS A 19 1.82 11.67 -8.75
CA CYS A 19 0.47 11.58 -8.20
C CYS A 19 0.07 12.90 -7.52
N GLY A 20 -1.12 13.43 -7.84
CA GLY A 20 -1.56 14.75 -7.37
C GLY A 20 -1.75 14.88 -5.85
N PHE A 21 -1.77 13.77 -5.12
CA PHE A 21 -1.91 13.73 -3.66
C PHE A 21 -0.57 13.57 -2.92
N CYS A 22 0.52 13.20 -3.62
CA CYS A 22 1.75 12.72 -3.01
C CYS A 22 2.84 13.79 -3.01
N ALA A 23 3.47 14.03 -1.86
CA ALA A 23 4.55 14.99 -1.68
C ALA A 23 5.95 14.42 -1.96
N VAL A 24 6.07 13.16 -2.38
CA VAL A 24 7.34 12.57 -2.77
C VAL A 24 7.89 13.28 -4.01
N LYS A 25 9.18 13.56 -4.01
CA LYS A 25 9.86 14.23 -5.12
C LYS A 25 9.70 13.42 -6.41
N THR A 26 9.20 14.06 -7.45
CA THR A 26 9.08 13.45 -8.78
C THR A 26 10.28 13.82 -9.63
N GLY A 27 10.81 12.86 -10.40
CA GLY A 27 11.93 13.10 -11.26
C GLY A 27 12.54 11.84 -11.85
N LYS A 28 13.78 11.96 -12.32
CA LYS A 28 14.59 10.83 -12.76
C LYS A 28 15.45 10.36 -11.59
N PRO A 29 15.19 9.16 -11.03
CA PRO A 29 16.00 8.61 -9.95
C PRO A 29 17.44 8.37 -10.38
N THR A 30 18.39 8.67 -9.50
CA THR A 30 19.81 8.35 -9.67
C THR A 30 20.28 7.31 -8.66
N TRP A 31 19.39 6.90 -7.75
CA TRP A 31 19.69 5.95 -6.72
C TRP A 31 19.92 4.54 -7.28
N ASP A 32 21.01 3.92 -6.82
CA ASP A 32 21.35 2.52 -7.03
C ASP A 32 22.19 2.05 -5.85
N ASP A 33 21.58 1.29 -4.94
CA ASP A 33 22.27 0.71 -3.77
C ASP A 33 22.00 -0.80 -3.70
N PRO A 34 22.88 -1.63 -4.23
CA PRO A 34 22.71 -3.09 -4.22
C PRO A 34 22.72 -3.69 -2.81
N LEU A 35 23.17 -2.95 -1.80
CA LEU A 35 23.19 -3.36 -0.39
C LEU A 35 21.95 -2.92 0.39
N GLU A 36 21.04 -2.16 -0.21
CA GLU A 36 19.83 -1.67 0.47
C GLU A 36 19.02 -2.80 1.11
N PRO A 37 18.80 -3.98 0.49
CA PRO A 37 18.07 -5.09 1.12
C PRO A 37 18.67 -5.51 2.47
N ILE A 38 19.99 -5.68 2.53
CA ILE A 38 20.69 -6.04 3.77
C ILE A 38 20.65 -4.90 4.79
N LYS A 39 20.89 -3.65 4.34
CA LYS A 39 20.82 -2.46 5.22
C LYS A 39 19.42 -2.33 5.83
N THR A 40 18.38 -2.55 5.06
CA THR A 40 16.98 -2.54 5.54
C THR A 40 16.75 -3.61 6.59
N ALA A 41 17.17 -4.86 6.33
CA ALA A 41 17.03 -5.95 7.29
C ALA A 41 17.80 -5.70 8.59
N MET A 42 18.99 -5.12 8.52
CA MET A 42 19.79 -4.74 9.71
C MET A 42 19.16 -3.58 10.46
N ALA A 43 18.53 -2.62 9.79
CA ALA A 43 17.77 -1.55 10.44
C ALA A 43 16.58 -2.11 11.22
N VAL A 44 15.79 -3.01 10.61
CA VAL A 44 14.70 -3.73 11.29
C VAL A 44 15.18 -4.42 12.54
N LYS A 45 16.33 -5.14 12.45
CA LYS A 45 16.95 -5.82 13.59
C LYS A 45 17.38 -4.86 14.69
N LYS A 46 18.08 -3.77 14.33
CA LYS A 46 18.56 -2.77 15.29
C LYS A 46 17.40 -2.07 16.00
N MET A 47 16.28 -1.86 15.30
CA MET A 47 15.06 -1.28 15.87
C MET A 47 14.22 -2.29 16.65
N ASN A 48 14.57 -3.58 16.64
CA ASN A 48 13.84 -4.68 17.28
C ASN A 48 12.35 -4.70 16.90
N LEU A 49 12.05 -4.54 15.61
CA LEU A 49 10.66 -4.47 15.15
C LEU A 49 10.00 -5.86 15.19
N LYS A 50 8.72 -5.86 15.54
CA LYS A 50 7.85 -7.05 15.49
C LYS A 50 7.00 -7.08 14.22
N HIS A 51 6.82 -5.92 13.59
CA HIS A 51 6.14 -5.75 12.31
C HIS A 51 6.80 -4.62 11.54
N VAL A 52 7.07 -4.82 10.28
CA VAL A 52 7.60 -3.79 9.38
C VAL A 52 6.73 -3.64 8.14
N VAL A 53 6.41 -2.41 7.79
CA VAL A 53 5.80 -2.07 6.50
C VAL A 53 6.91 -1.56 5.59
N VAL A 54 7.21 -2.30 4.53
CA VAL A 54 8.13 -1.86 3.49
C VAL A 54 7.34 -1.19 2.38
N THR A 55 7.75 -0.01 1.96
CA THR A 55 7.17 0.72 0.83
C THR A 55 8.25 1.23 -0.10
N SER A 56 7.89 1.73 -1.27
CA SER A 56 8.85 2.35 -2.19
C SER A 56 8.24 3.47 -3.01
N VAL A 57 9.10 4.22 -3.70
CA VAL A 57 8.73 5.02 -4.86
C VAL A 57 8.45 4.13 -6.08
N ASP A 58 7.70 4.63 -7.08
CA ASP A 58 7.63 3.96 -8.39
C ASP A 58 8.95 4.13 -9.14
N ARG A 59 9.48 3.03 -9.68
CA ARG A 59 10.72 2.95 -10.44
C ARG A 59 10.46 2.45 -11.86
N ASP A 60 9.61 3.18 -12.60
CA ASP A 60 9.30 2.88 -14.01
C ASP A 60 10.54 2.99 -14.94
N ASP A 61 11.64 3.54 -14.43
CA ASP A 61 12.94 3.65 -15.08
C ASP A 61 13.71 2.31 -15.10
N ILE A 62 13.50 1.43 -14.13
CA ILE A 62 14.10 0.08 -14.06
C ILE A 62 13.30 -0.86 -14.97
N LYS A 63 13.66 -0.87 -16.28
CA LYS A 63 12.84 -1.50 -17.32
C LYS A 63 12.74 -3.01 -17.24
N TYR A 64 13.70 -3.69 -16.62
CA TYR A 64 13.72 -5.16 -16.55
C TYR A 64 12.77 -5.76 -15.51
N ASP A 65 12.41 -5.04 -14.44
CA ASP A 65 11.47 -5.53 -13.44
C ASP A 65 10.89 -4.46 -12.50
N TYR A 66 11.06 -3.18 -12.80
CA TYR A 66 10.50 -2.06 -12.02
C TYR A 66 10.92 -2.07 -10.54
N GLY A 67 12.08 -2.71 -10.24
CA GLY A 67 12.62 -2.85 -8.88
C GLY A 67 12.14 -4.09 -8.12
N ALA A 68 11.35 -4.98 -8.72
CA ALA A 68 10.80 -6.16 -8.06
C ALA A 68 11.87 -7.10 -7.48
N SER A 69 13.06 -7.20 -8.09
CA SER A 69 14.18 -8.00 -7.56
C SER A 69 14.72 -7.42 -6.24
N ILE A 70 14.77 -6.09 -6.09
CA ILE A 70 15.15 -5.43 -4.83
C ILE A 70 14.09 -5.68 -3.76
N TRP A 71 12.81 -5.58 -4.11
CA TRP A 71 11.69 -5.93 -3.24
C TRP A 71 11.81 -7.36 -2.71
N ALA A 72 11.94 -8.33 -3.61
CA ALA A 72 12.04 -9.74 -3.26
C ALA A 72 13.25 -10.03 -2.35
N LYS A 73 14.40 -9.42 -2.66
CA LYS A 73 15.61 -9.56 -1.84
C LYS A 73 15.42 -8.92 -0.47
N THR A 74 14.79 -7.75 -0.39
CA THR A 74 14.51 -7.05 0.88
C THR A 74 13.63 -7.90 1.81
N ILE A 75 12.55 -8.47 1.30
CA ILE A 75 11.67 -9.36 2.06
C ILE A 75 12.44 -10.54 2.61
N LYS A 76 13.20 -11.25 1.76
CA LYS A 76 13.99 -12.42 2.14
C LYS A 76 15.06 -12.09 3.18
N GLU A 77 15.78 -10.98 3.04
CA GLU A 77 16.79 -10.57 4.01
C GLU A 77 16.14 -10.17 5.36
N ILE A 78 14.96 -9.51 5.35
CA ILE A 78 14.24 -9.21 6.60
C ILE A 78 13.87 -10.50 7.31
N HIS A 79 13.23 -11.47 6.68
CA HIS A 79 12.87 -12.76 7.28
C HIS A 79 14.09 -13.51 7.79
N LYS A 80 15.19 -13.52 7.03
CA LYS A 80 16.43 -14.18 7.41
C LYS A 80 17.05 -13.63 8.70
N TYR A 81 17.11 -12.29 8.83
CA TYR A 81 17.75 -11.63 9.98
C TYR A 81 16.80 -11.35 11.14
N ASN A 82 15.49 -11.43 10.89
CA ASN A 82 14.42 -11.11 11.84
C ASN A 82 13.25 -12.11 11.72
N PRO A 83 13.44 -13.38 12.06
CA PRO A 83 12.46 -14.44 11.81
C PRO A 83 11.12 -14.23 12.55
N GLU A 84 11.12 -13.47 13.63
CA GLU A 84 9.91 -13.13 14.41
C GLU A 84 9.21 -11.84 13.94
N CYS A 85 9.75 -11.15 12.93
CA CYS A 85 9.19 -9.92 12.42
C CYS A 85 8.28 -10.20 11.22
N THR A 86 7.01 -9.83 11.31
CA THR A 86 6.10 -9.91 10.15
C THR A 86 6.38 -8.78 9.17
N VAL A 87 6.31 -9.09 7.87
CA VAL A 87 6.65 -8.19 6.77
C VAL A 87 5.40 -7.88 5.95
N GLU A 88 4.92 -6.65 6.06
CA GLU A 88 3.94 -6.10 5.13
C GLU A 88 4.68 -5.35 4.01
N VAL A 89 4.26 -5.53 2.76
CA VAL A 89 4.77 -4.78 1.63
C VAL A 89 3.67 -3.89 1.05
N LEU A 90 3.92 -2.59 0.94
CA LEU A 90 3.05 -1.65 0.22
C LEU A 90 3.71 -1.31 -1.11
N THR A 91 3.35 -2.06 -2.14
CA THR A 91 4.06 -2.06 -3.43
C THR A 91 3.47 -1.10 -4.46
N PRO A 92 4.27 -0.62 -5.44
CA PRO A 92 3.78 -0.07 -6.69
C PRO A 92 3.03 -1.14 -7.51
N ASP A 93 2.48 -0.74 -8.67
CA ASP A 93 1.80 -1.67 -9.57
C ASP A 93 2.74 -2.45 -10.51
N PHE A 94 4.05 -2.20 -10.47
CA PHE A 94 5.06 -2.78 -11.38
C PHE A 94 4.61 -2.77 -12.85
N LYS A 95 3.88 -1.73 -13.30
CA LYS A 95 3.23 -1.66 -14.63
C LYS A 95 2.24 -2.80 -14.92
N GLY A 96 1.91 -3.62 -13.92
CA GLY A 96 1.10 -4.84 -14.06
C GLY A 96 1.88 -6.01 -14.67
N ASP A 97 3.22 -5.94 -14.68
CA ASP A 97 4.06 -7.01 -15.17
C ASP A 97 4.00 -8.23 -14.25
N LYS A 98 3.48 -9.32 -14.81
CA LYS A 98 3.24 -10.56 -14.07
C LYS A 98 4.51 -11.14 -13.46
N LEU A 99 5.61 -11.16 -14.20
CA LEU A 99 6.88 -11.72 -13.73
C LEU A 99 7.47 -10.90 -12.58
N SER A 100 7.32 -9.57 -12.62
CA SER A 100 7.74 -8.69 -11.53
C SER A 100 6.89 -8.92 -10.26
N LEU A 101 5.58 -9.04 -10.42
CA LEU A 101 4.68 -9.36 -9.30
C LEU A 101 4.99 -10.72 -8.69
N GLU A 102 5.17 -11.76 -9.51
CA GLU A 102 5.51 -13.11 -9.06
C GLU A 102 6.85 -13.16 -8.30
N LYS A 103 7.85 -12.34 -8.68
CA LYS A 103 9.10 -12.22 -7.89
C LYS A 103 8.83 -11.78 -6.45
N VAL A 104 7.94 -10.81 -6.27
CA VAL A 104 7.56 -10.29 -4.93
C VAL A 104 6.73 -11.33 -4.20
N PHE A 105 5.77 -11.97 -4.85
CA PHE A 105 4.93 -13.02 -4.25
C PHE A 105 5.75 -14.21 -3.78
N ASN A 106 6.70 -14.68 -4.61
CA ASN A 106 7.64 -15.76 -4.30
C ASN A 106 8.60 -15.44 -3.13
N ALA A 107 8.75 -14.16 -2.77
CA ALA A 107 9.50 -13.78 -1.58
C ALA A 107 8.67 -13.93 -0.28
N SER A 108 7.39 -14.26 -0.41
CA SER A 108 6.46 -14.61 0.66
C SER A 108 6.32 -13.51 1.74
N PRO A 109 5.93 -12.27 1.38
CA PRO A 109 5.56 -11.30 2.40
C PRO A 109 4.36 -11.80 3.19
N ASP A 110 4.27 -11.48 4.48
CA ASP A 110 3.14 -11.87 5.33
C ASP A 110 1.84 -11.15 4.92
N ILE A 111 1.94 -9.90 4.46
CA ILE A 111 0.84 -9.12 3.90
C ILE A 111 1.30 -8.44 2.62
N PHE A 112 0.56 -8.63 1.54
CA PHE A 112 0.73 -7.88 0.31
C PHE A 112 -0.29 -6.76 0.22
N SER A 113 0.18 -5.53 0.17
CA SER A 113 -0.64 -4.32 0.04
C SER A 113 -0.33 -3.58 -1.25
N HIS A 114 -1.40 -3.18 -1.96
CA HIS A 114 -1.34 -2.25 -3.08
C HIS A 114 -2.57 -1.34 -3.05
N ASN A 115 -2.37 -0.04 -2.93
CA ASN A 115 -3.48 0.90 -2.75
C ASN A 115 -4.18 1.23 -4.07
N VAL A 116 -5.52 1.27 -4.05
CA VAL A 116 -6.33 1.84 -5.13
C VAL A 116 -6.39 3.38 -5.06
N GLU A 117 -6.08 3.96 -3.91
CA GLU A 117 -5.94 5.39 -3.58
C GLU A 117 -7.23 6.20 -3.62
N CYS A 118 -8.14 5.96 -4.56
CA CYS A 118 -9.41 6.67 -4.72
C CYS A 118 -10.40 5.85 -5.55
N VAL A 119 -11.62 6.34 -5.76
CA VAL A 119 -12.61 5.71 -6.63
C VAL A 119 -12.23 5.83 -8.12
N GLU A 120 -12.73 4.90 -8.97
CA GLU A 120 -12.37 4.81 -10.39
C GLU A 120 -12.55 6.14 -11.15
N ARG A 121 -13.68 6.83 -10.96
CA ARG A 121 -14.03 8.06 -11.70
C ARG A 121 -12.99 9.17 -11.59
N ILE A 122 -12.41 9.34 -10.41
CA ILE A 122 -11.44 10.42 -10.18
C ILE A 122 -9.98 9.95 -10.27
N SER A 123 -9.74 8.65 -10.47
CA SER A 123 -8.40 8.06 -10.41
C SER A 123 -7.43 8.70 -11.40
N LYS A 124 -7.86 9.00 -12.62
CA LYS A 124 -7.00 9.64 -13.63
C LYS A 124 -6.53 11.04 -13.21
N LYS A 125 -7.32 11.77 -12.44
CA LYS A 125 -6.96 13.09 -11.88
C LYS A 125 -6.04 12.95 -10.66
N VAL A 126 -6.29 11.94 -9.83
CA VAL A 126 -5.54 11.71 -8.58
C VAL A 126 -4.19 11.05 -8.84
N ARG A 127 -4.15 10.09 -9.78
CA ARG A 127 -3.00 9.25 -10.13
C ARG A 127 -2.80 9.24 -11.64
N THR A 128 -2.28 10.32 -12.21
CA THR A 128 -2.22 10.57 -13.66
C THR A 128 -1.54 9.46 -14.47
N GLN A 129 -0.55 8.78 -13.89
CA GLN A 129 0.28 7.77 -14.53
C GLN A 129 -0.08 6.33 -14.11
N ALA A 130 -1.01 6.15 -13.18
CA ALA A 130 -1.51 4.84 -12.77
C ALA A 130 -2.85 4.51 -13.46
N ASN A 131 -3.17 3.23 -13.54
CA ASN A 131 -4.43 2.74 -14.07
C ASN A 131 -5.20 2.02 -12.97
N TRP A 132 -6.42 2.48 -12.68
CA TRP A 132 -7.24 1.97 -11.58
C TRP A 132 -7.57 0.48 -11.73
N ARG A 133 -7.96 0.05 -12.94
CA ARG A 133 -8.24 -1.37 -13.21
C ARG A 133 -6.99 -2.24 -13.12
N LYS A 134 -5.83 -1.69 -13.46
CA LYS A 134 -4.56 -2.38 -13.25
C LYS A 134 -4.31 -2.61 -11.75
N SER A 135 -4.59 -1.62 -10.89
CA SER A 135 -4.50 -1.80 -9.44
C SER A 135 -5.41 -2.93 -8.93
N LEU A 136 -6.65 -3.02 -9.44
CA LEU A 136 -7.53 -4.16 -9.13
C LEU A 136 -6.93 -5.50 -9.58
N ASN A 137 -6.33 -5.54 -10.78
CA ASN A 137 -5.70 -6.76 -11.28
C ASN A 137 -4.48 -7.19 -10.45
N VAL A 138 -3.68 -6.24 -9.96
CA VAL A 138 -2.57 -6.51 -9.03
C VAL A 138 -3.09 -7.16 -7.74
N LEU A 139 -4.15 -6.61 -7.16
CA LEU A 139 -4.79 -7.18 -5.96
C LEU A 139 -5.34 -8.59 -6.22
N LYS A 140 -5.99 -8.79 -7.37
CA LYS A 140 -6.51 -10.11 -7.78
C LYS A 140 -5.38 -11.14 -7.89
N GLN A 141 -4.27 -10.79 -8.58
CA GLN A 141 -3.12 -11.68 -8.73
C GLN A 141 -2.52 -12.05 -7.37
N SER A 142 -2.40 -11.09 -6.44
CA SER A 142 -1.91 -11.35 -5.08
C SER A 142 -2.82 -12.34 -4.33
N SER A 143 -4.13 -12.12 -4.38
CA SER A 143 -5.11 -13.00 -3.74
C SER A 143 -5.13 -14.40 -4.37
N ASP A 144 -5.09 -14.50 -5.71
CA ASP A 144 -5.03 -15.79 -6.42
C ASP A 144 -3.74 -16.57 -6.13
N TYR A 145 -2.66 -15.85 -5.81
CA TYR A 145 -1.40 -16.45 -5.37
C TYR A 145 -1.50 -17.00 -3.94
N GLY A 146 -2.53 -16.65 -3.18
CA GLY A 146 -2.77 -17.10 -1.81
C GLY A 146 -2.20 -16.17 -0.74
N LEU A 147 -1.78 -14.95 -1.08
CA LEU A 147 -1.29 -13.97 -0.11
C LEU A 147 -2.45 -13.27 0.62
N LEU A 148 -2.22 -12.92 1.87
CA LEU A 148 -3.11 -12.01 2.59
C LEU A 148 -3.04 -10.63 1.95
N THR A 149 -4.11 -10.27 1.22
CA THR A 149 -4.14 -9.09 0.37
C THR A 149 -4.82 -7.91 1.06
N LYS A 150 -4.17 -6.75 1.01
CA LYS A 150 -4.62 -5.49 1.60
C LYS A 150 -4.65 -4.38 0.57
N THR A 151 -5.60 -3.46 0.73
CA THR A 151 -5.64 -2.21 -0.03
C THR A 151 -6.08 -1.03 0.84
N GLY A 152 -5.85 0.17 0.34
CA GLY A 152 -6.30 1.40 0.98
C GLY A 152 -6.76 2.43 -0.03
N MET A 153 -7.59 3.36 0.44
CA MET A 153 -7.98 4.55 -0.30
C MET A 153 -8.12 5.77 0.60
N MET A 154 -8.08 6.92 -0.04
CA MET A 154 -8.37 8.20 0.59
C MET A 154 -9.77 8.67 0.18
N VAL A 155 -10.44 9.37 1.09
CA VAL A 155 -11.70 10.09 0.85
C VAL A 155 -11.51 11.59 1.06
N GLY A 156 -12.43 12.39 0.52
CA GLY A 156 -12.35 13.85 0.53
C GLY A 156 -11.71 14.45 -0.74
N LEU A 157 -11.63 13.67 -1.83
CA LEU A 157 -11.09 14.06 -3.13
C LEU A 157 -12.18 14.39 -4.18
N GLY A 158 -13.49 14.29 -3.78
CA GLY A 158 -14.64 14.56 -4.63
C GLY A 158 -15.40 13.31 -5.09
N GLU A 159 -15.18 12.19 -4.43
CA GLU A 159 -15.99 10.97 -4.52
C GLU A 159 -17.33 11.16 -3.81
N THR A 160 -18.32 10.34 -4.18
CA THR A 160 -19.57 10.19 -3.43
C THR A 160 -19.50 9.01 -2.48
N PHE A 161 -20.40 8.97 -1.49
CA PHE A 161 -20.52 7.84 -0.57
C PHE A 161 -20.72 6.52 -1.33
N ASP A 162 -21.66 6.50 -2.29
CA ASP A 162 -21.99 5.30 -3.06
C ASP A 162 -20.81 4.82 -3.92
N GLU A 163 -19.97 5.73 -4.43
CA GLU A 163 -18.76 5.36 -5.15
C GLU A 163 -17.74 4.66 -4.24
N VAL A 164 -17.63 5.09 -2.98
CA VAL A 164 -16.78 4.41 -1.98
C VAL A 164 -17.31 3.01 -1.72
N ILE A 165 -18.61 2.85 -1.47
CA ILE A 165 -19.23 1.52 -1.24
C ILE A 165 -19.05 0.62 -2.47
N LYS A 166 -19.27 1.15 -3.68
CA LYS A 166 -19.00 0.41 -4.91
C LYS A 166 -17.55 -0.04 -5.01
N THR A 167 -16.60 0.82 -4.66
CA THR A 167 -15.16 0.50 -4.64
C THR A 167 -14.86 -0.61 -3.63
N MET A 168 -15.48 -0.57 -2.43
CA MET A 168 -15.35 -1.62 -1.42
C MET A 168 -15.78 -2.99 -1.99
N HIS A 169 -16.95 -3.06 -2.62
CA HIS A 169 -17.39 -4.31 -3.28
C HIS A 169 -16.43 -4.76 -4.38
N GLN A 170 -15.92 -3.82 -5.20
CA GLN A 170 -15.01 -4.17 -6.28
C GLN A 170 -13.69 -4.76 -5.75
N VAL A 171 -13.08 -4.17 -4.72
CA VAL A 171 -11.83 -4.68 -4.18
C VAL A 171 -12.05 -5.97 -3.35
N PHE A 172 -13.19 -6.11 -2.69
CA PHE A 172 -13.56 -7.36 -2.03
C PHE A 172 -13.67 -8.52 -3.02
N ASN A 173 -14.30 -8.30 -4.18
CA ASN A 173 -14.40 -9.29 -5.25
C ASN A 173 -13.03 -9.65 -5.88
N MET A 174 -11.98 -8.84 -5.64
CA MET A 174 -10.60 -9.18 -6.00
C MET A 174 -9.89 -10.03 -4.91
N GLY A 175 -10.59 -10.41 -3.84
CA GLY A 175 -10.06 -11.21 -2.75
C GLY A 175 -9.31 -10.42 -1.68
N VAL A 176 -9.49 -9.11 -1.63
CA VAL A 176 -8.91 -8.26 -0.58
C VAL A 176 -9.55 -8.58 0.77
N SER A 177 -8.73 -8.84 1.77
CA SER A 177 -9.16 -9.17 3.13
C SER A 177 -9.08 -7.99 4.10
N ILE A 178 -8.16 -7.05 3.86
CA ILE A 178 -7.91 -5.88 4.72
C ILE A 178 -8.13 -4.61 3.91
N PHE A 179 -8.97 -3.71 4.41
CA PHE A 179 -9.27 -2.45 3.73
C PHE A 179 -9.06 -1.26 4.66
N THR A 180 -8.33 -0.22 4.19
CA THR A 180 -8.09 1.00 4.95
C THR A 180 -8.68 2.22 4.25
N ILE A 181 -9.39 3.09 4.99
CA ILE A 181 -9.97 4.33 4.48
C ILE A 181 -9.53 5.49 5.36
N GLY A 182 -8.85 6.48 4.78
CA GLY A 182 -8.37 7.67 5.48
C GLY A 182 -8.78 8.97 4.82
N GLN A 183 -8.83 10.06 5.58
CA GLN A 183 -9.03 11.40 5.02
C GLN A 183 -7.81 11.83 4.20
N TYR A 184 -8.05 12.30 2.98
CA TYR A 184 -7.04 13.03 2.23
C TYR A 184 -6.71 14.36 2.92
N LEU A 185 -5.43 14.60 3.14
CA LEU A 185 -4.90 15.86 3.64
C LEU A 185 -3.95 16.44 2.59
N GLN A 186 -4.18 17.67 2.19
CA GLN A 186 -3.37 18.35 1.17
C GLN A 186 -1.97 18.66 1.70
N PRO A 187 -0.90 18.06 1.13
CA PRO A 187 0.46 18.25 1.64
C PRO A 187 0.99 19.68 1.47
N THR A 188 0.76 20.28 0.30
CA THR A 188 1.12 21.67 0.00
C THR A 188 0.09 22.30 -0.93
N LYS A 189 0.14 23.62 -1.13
CA LYS A 189 -0.76 24.37 -2.02
C LYS A 189 -0.74 23.89 -3.49
N ASN A 190 0.32 23.20 -3.89
CA ASN A 190 0.50 22.68 -5.26
C ASN A 190 -0.16 21.32 -5.50
N HIS A 191 -0.62 20.64 -4.44
CA HIS A 191 -1.30 19.36 -4.53
C HIS A 191 -2.81 19.52 -4.71
N LEU A 192 -3.51 18.42 -4.97
CA LEU A 192 -4.96 18.40 -5.07
C LEU A 192 -5.60 19.05 -3.84
N LYS A 193 -6.57 19.91 -4.05
CA LYS A 193 -7.33 20.51 -2.94
C LYS A 193 -8.20 19.46 -2.27
N VAL A 194 -8.33 19.56 -0.94
CA VAL A 194 -9.35 18.81 -0.21
C VAL A 194 -10.71 19.29 -0.70
N HIS A 195 -11.55 18.37 -1.16
CA HIS A 195 -12.91 18.67 -1.61
C HIS A 195 -13.86 18.82 -0.43
N ARG A 196 -13.74 17.92 0.55
CA ARG A 196 -14.46 17.96 1.82
C ARG A 196 -13.68 17.23 2.91
N TYR A 197 -13.94 17.58 4.14
CA TYR A 197 -13.58 16.77 5.32
C TYR A 197 -14.76 15.86 5.64
N VAL A 198 -14.45 14.57 5.72
CA VAL A 198 -15.45 13.53 5.97
C VAL A 198 -15.70 13.42 7.47
N GLU A 199 -16.95 13.38 7.87
CA GLU A 199 -17.36 13.27 9.28
C GLU A 199 -17.03 11.89 9.86
N ASP A 200 -16.72 11.83 11.14
CA ASP A 200 -16.38 10.57 11.82
C ASP A 200 -17.55 9.55 11.76
N SER A 201 -18.79 10.03 11.75
CA SER A 201 -19.96 9.19 11.55
C SER A 201 -20.01 8.49 10.18
N GLU A 202 -19.48 9.12 9.14
CA GLU A 202 -19.37 8.53 7.80
C GLU A 202 -18.24 7.51 7.75
N PHE A 203 -17.09 7.76 8.40
CA PHE A 203 -16.04 6.78 8.57
C PHE A 203 -16.53 5.53 9.30
N GLN A 204 -17.36 5.71 10.35
CA GLN A 204 -17.96 4.57 11.05
C GLN A 204 -18.88 3.77 10.13
N LYS A 205 -19.70 4.43 9.30
CA LYS A 205 -20.53 3.74 8.29
C LYS A 205 -19.70 2.92 7.30
N TYR A 206 -18.58 3.46 6.80
CA TYR A 206 -17.66 2.70 5.94
C TYR A 206 -17.14 1.45 6.64
N LYS A 207 -16.74 1.56 7.90
CA LYS A 207 -16.29 0.41 8.70
C LYS A 207 -17.37 -0.66 8.82
N ASP A 208 -18.57 -0.26 9.25
CA ASP A 208 -19.69 -1.17 9.46
C ASP A 208 -20.13 -1.89 8.17
N ILE A 209 -20.20 -1.13 7.06
CA ILE A 209 -20.53 -1.68 5.75
C ILE A 209 -19.43 -2.64 5.27
N GLY A 210 -18.16 -2.29 5.46
CA GLY A 210 -17.05 -3.14 5.05
C GLY A 210 -17.03 -4.47 5.78
N ILE A 211 -17.29 -4.47 7.08
CA ILE A 211 -17.44 -5.72 7.85
C ILE A 211 -18.64 -6.55 7.34
N LYS A 212 -19.78 -5.89 7.01
CA LYS A 212 -20.94 -6.58 6.42
C LYS A 212 -20.68 -7.14 5.02
N ILE A 213 -19.82 -6.49 4.22
CA ILE A 213 -19.37 -7.00 2.91
C ILE A 213 -18.55 -8.28 3.09
N GLY A 214 -17.82 -8.42 4.20
CA GLY A 214 -17.04 -9.61 4.53
C GLY A 214 -15.53 -9.39 4.64
N PHE A 215 -15.04 -8.16 4.65
CA PHE A 215 -13.62 -7.91 4.94
C PHE A 215 -13.26 -8.44 6.34
N LYS A 216 -12.09 -9.07 6.46
CA LYS A 216 -11.58 -9.49 7.78
C LYS A 216 -11.28 -8.30 8.69
N VAL A 217 -10.72 -7.24 8.11
CA VAL A 217 -10.39 -6.00 8.83
C VAL A 217 -10.76 -4.79 7.97
N VAL A 218 -11.41 -3.81 8.60
CA VAL A 218 -11.64 -2.48 8.03
C VAL A 218 -11.18 -1.43 9.03
N GLU A 219 -10.16 -0.67 8.65
CA GLU A 219 -9.75 0.52 9.38
C GLU A 219 -10.24 1.77 8.64
N SER A 220 -11.04 2.57 9.31
CA SER A 220 -11.69 3.73 8.71
C SER A 220 -11.69 4.89 9.71
N GLY A 221 -11.15 6.04 9.32
CA GLY A 221 -11.06 7.21 10.18
C GLY A 221 -10.22 8.33 9.59
N SER A 222 -10.39 9.54 10.12
CA SER A 222 -9.73 10.76 9.61
C SER A 222 -8.20 10.70 9.64
N LEU A 223 -7.60 10.00 10.60
CA LEU A 223 -6.16 9.85 10.75
C LEU A 223 -5.62 8.49 10.27
N VAL A 224 -6.50 7.62 9.74
CA VAL A 224 -6.07 6.31 9.22
C VAL A 224 -5.15 6.50 8.01
N ARG A 225 -4.11 5.69 7.96
CA ARG A 225 -3.16 5.53 6.85
C ARG A 225 -2.97 4.04 6.59
N SER A 226 -2.42 3.67 5.44
CA SER A 226 -2.21 2.26 5.07
C SER A 226 -1.40 1.47 6.10
N SER A 227 -0.48 2.10 6.83
CA SER A 227 0.30 1.48 7.91
C SER A 227 -0.30 1.66 9.33
N TYR A 228 -1.51 2.25 9.44
CA TYR A 228 -2.15 2.48 10.73
C TYR A 228 -2.51 1.15 11.40
N HIS A 229 -2.01 0.90 12.63
CA HIS A 229 -2.22 -0.34 13.39
C HIS A 229 -1.93 -1.62 12.58
N ALA A 230 -0.93 -1.59 11.70
CA ALA A 230 -0.64 -2.69 10.78
C ALA A 230 -0.32 -4.01 11.53
N ASP A 231 0.32 -3.94 12.69
CA ASP A 231 0.58 -5.08 13.58
C ASP A 231 -0.69 -5.72 14.17
N GLU A 232 -1.70 -4.92 14.50
CA GLU A 232 -3.00 -5.42 14.97
C GLU A 232 -3.79 -6.03 13.81
N GLN A 233 -3.79 -5.40 12.64
CA GLN A 233 -4.40 -5.91 11.42
C GLN A 233 -3.82 -7.28 11.04
N ALA A 234 -2.49 -7.43 11.10
CA ALA A 234 -1.80 -8.69 10.85
C ALA A 234 -2.30 -9.78 11.82
N LYS A 235 -2.29 -9.52 13.13
CA LYS A 235 -2.72 -10.48 14.15
C LYS A 235 -4.18 -10.94 14.00
N LEU A 236 -5.08 -10.03 13.61
CA LEU A 236 -6.50 -10.33 13.39
C LEU A 236 -6.72 -11.16 12.11
N SER A 237 -5.86 -11.01 11.13
CA SER A 237 -6.00 -11.64 9.83
C SER A 237 -5.42 -13.06 9.77
N PHE A 238 -4.49 -13.40 10.68
CA PHE A 238 -3.90 -14.75 10.81
C PHE A 238 -4.70 -15.67 11.73
N LYS A 239 -5.76 -15.18 12.36
CA LYS A 239 -6.73 -15.97 13.11
C LYS A 239 -7.86 -16.45 12.20
#